data_ee0db6face0a1e1e889d1359c1f3c042
#
_entry.id   ee0db6face0a1e1e889d1359c1f3c042
#
_cell.length_a   1.000
_cell.length_b   1.000
_cell.length_c   1.000
_cell.angle_alpha   90.00
_cell.angle_beta   90.00
_cell.angle_gamma   90.00
#
_symmetry.space_group_name_H-M   'P 1'
#
loop_
_entity.id
_entity.type
_entity.pdbx_description
1 polymer ?
#
loop_
_entity_poly.entity_id
_entity_poly.type
_entity_poly.pdbx_seq_one_letter_code
_entity_poly.pdbx_strand_id
1 'polypeptide(L)'
;MTPLEKDIEKALGRKVGKRGGLCLKWVCPGWAGVPDRIVLMPGGQIAFVELKRPKGGTLAARQKYWGRKLLEMGFEYWQVWTFEELKLFEEVVLDE
;
A
#
# COMPACT_ATOMS: atom_id res chain seq x y z
N MET A 1 1.09 9.22 20.63
CA MET A 1 0.62 7.84 20.49
C MET A 1 1.03 7.28 19.13
N THR A 2 1.58 6.10 19.10
CA THR A 2 1.98 5.47 17.84
C THR A 2 0.74 4.93 17.13
N PRO A 3 0.51 5.25 15.86
CA PRO A 3 -0.65 4.72 15.15
C PRO A 3 -0.52 3.21 14.92
N LEU A 4 -1.66 2.54 14.86
CA LEU A 4 -1.72 1.14 14.54
C LEU A 4 -1.82 0.99 13.02
N GLU A 5 -1.37 -0.16 12.52
CA GLU A 5 -1.45 -0.47 11.10
C GLU A 5 -2.88 -0.30 10.56
N LYS A 6 -3.88 -0.74 11.34
CA LYS A 6 -5.29 -0.63 10.93
C LYS A 6 -5.76 0.82 10.78
N ASP A 7 -5.18 1.75 11.54
CA ASP A 7 -5.55 3.16 11.45
C ASP A 7 -5.06 3.75 10.13
N ILE A 8 -3.85 3.38 9.74
CA ILE A 8 -3.27 3.79 8.45
C ILE A 8 -4.07 3.17 7.31
N GLU A 9 -4.45 1.90 7.45
CA GLU A 9 -5.25 1.19 6.46
C GLU A 9 -6.59 1.86 6.22
N LYS A 10 -7.29 2.25 7.29
CA LYS A 10 -8.57 2.96 7.18
C LYS A 10 -8.41 4.31 6.49
N ALA A 11 -7.36 5.03 6.84
CA ALA A 11 -7.08 6.32 6.22
C ALA A 11 -6.78 6.17 4.73
N LEU A 12 -6.01 5.15 4.36
CA LEU A 12 -5.73 4.85 2.96
C LEU A 12 -7.04 4.61 2.19
N GLY A 13 -7.91 3.76 2.73
CA GLY A 13 -9.19 3.45 2.10
C GLY A 13 -10.05 4.69 1.88
N ARG A 14 -10.11 5.59 2.88
CA ARG A 14 -10.87 6.84 2.75
C ARG A 14 -10.28 7.75 1.66
N LYS A 15 -8.97 7.89 1.64
CA LYS A 15 -8.29 8.75 0.66
C LYS A 15 -8.51 8.26 -0.77
N VAL A 16 -8.39 6.96 -0.96
CA VAL A 16 -8.62 6.33 -2.27
C VAL A 16 -10.09 6.47 -2.68
N GLY A 17 -11.02 6.17 -1.77
CA GLY A 17 -12.45 6.24 -2.04
C GLY A 17 -12.92 7.64 -2.40
N LYS A 18 -12.39 8.67 -1.73
CA LYS A 18 -12.72 10.06 -2.03
C LYS A 18 -12.40 10.46 -3.47
N ARG A 19 -11.48 9.77 -4.09
CA ARG A 19 -11.05 10.05 -5.47
C ARG A 19 -11.64 9.09 -6.48
N GLY A 20 -12.63 8.30 -6.07
CA GLY A 20 -13.31 7.35 -6.94
C GLY A 20 -12.56 6.05 -7.19
N GLY A 21 -11.51 5.80 -6.42
CA GLY A 21 -10.74 4.57 -6.55
C GLY A 21 -11.25 3.46 -5.65
N LEU A 22 -10.61 2.31 -5.76
CA LEU A 22 -10.90 1.13 -4.95
C LEU A 22 -9.62 0.70 -4.24
N CYS A 23 -9.71 0.49 -2.94
CA CYS A 23 -8.60 -0.03 -2.14
C CYS A 23 -8.98 -1.44 -1.72
N LEU A 24 -8.39 -2.43 -2.38
CA LEU A 24 -8.79 -3.83 -2.23
C LEU A 24 -7.74 -4.60 -1.46
N LYS A 25 -8.21 -5.48 -0.58
CA LYS A 25 -7.31 -6.41 0.10
C LYS A 25 -6.83 -7.44 -0.91
N TRP A 26 -5.51 -7.63 -0.98
CA TRP A 26 -4.96 -8.62 -1.90
C TRP A 26 -4.68 -9.92 -1.15
N VAL A 27 -5.40 -10.96 -1.54
CA VAL A 27 -5.20 -12.32 -1.04
C VAL A 27 -4.82 -13.19 -2.24
N CYS A 28 -3.65 -13.81 -2.16
CA CYS A 28 -3.14 -14.60 -3.28
C CYS A 28 -2.76 -16.00 -2.77
N PRO A 29 -3.70 -16.96 -2.81
CA PRO A 29 -3.41 -18.33 -2.36
C PRO A 29 -2.24 -18.95 -3.13
N GLY A 30 -1.35 -19.60 -2.39
CA GLY A 30 -0.17 -20.21 -3.00
C GLY A 30 1.03 -19.29 -3.16
N TRP A 31 0.87 -17.98 -2.90
CA TRP A 31 1.95 -17.00 -3.03
C TRP A 31 2.01 -16.16 -1.76
N ALA A 32 2.95 -16.49 -0.88
CA ALA A 32 3.12 -15.73 0.36
C ALA A 32 3.90 -14.44 0.10
N GLY A 33 3.58 -13.39 0.89
CA GLY A 33 4.35 -12.15 0.89
C GLY A 33 3.91 -11.09 -0.10
N VAL A 34 2.77 -11.28 -0.79
CA VAL A 34 2.23 -10.22 -1.64
C VAL A 34 1.83 -9.01 -0.79
N PRO A 35 1.87 -7.78 -1.34
CA PRO A 35 1.43 -6.59 -0.61
C PRO A 35 -0.01 -6.70 -0.11
N ASP A 36 -0.31 -5.98 0.97
CA ASP A 36 -1.62 -6.06 1.63
C ASP A 36 -2.76 -5.53 0.77
N ARG A 37 -2.50 -4.50 -0.01
CA ARG A 37 -3.56 -3.78 -0.73
C ARG A 37 -3.21 -3.54 -2.18
N ILE A 38 -4.24 -3.61 -3.01
CA ILE A 38 -4.19 -3.15 -4.39
C ILE A 38 -5.04 -1.90 -4.46
N VAL A 39 -4.46 -0.81 -4.96
CA VAL A 39 -5.16 0.45 -5.14
C VAL A 39 -5.41 0.64 -6.63
N LEU A 40 -6.68 0.70 -7.00
CA LEU A 40 -7.12 0.93 -8.37
C LEU A 40 -7.67 2.34 -8.46
N MET A 41 -7.12 3.15 -9.35
CA MET A 41 -7.54 4.54 -9.50
C MET A 41 -8.19 4.78 -10.86
N PRO A 42 -9.10 5.77 -10.95
CA PRO A 42 -9.63 6.17 -12.25
C PRO A 42 -8.49 6.54 -13.20
N GLY A 43 -8.66 6.21 -14.47
CA GLY A 43 -7.61 6.41 -15.45
C GLY A 43 -6.70 5.21 -15.65
N GLY A 44 -6.95 4.11 -14.91
CA GLY A 44 -6.21 2.88 -15.09
C GLY A 44 -4.93 2.74 -14.28
N GLN A 45 -4.69 3.63 -13.31
CA GLN A 45 -3.53 3.53 -12.44
C GLN A 45 -3.70 2.43 -11.41
N ILE A 46 -2.64 1.68 -11.17
CA ILE A 46 -2.60 0.61 -10.17
C ILE A 46 -1.40 0.84 -9.27
N ALA A 47 -1.62 0.74 -7.96
CA ALA A 47 -0.52 0.79 -6.99
C ALA A 47 -0.67 -0.37 -6.00
N PHE A 48 0.45 -0.90 -5.56
CA PHE A 48 0.50 -1.96 -4.54
C PHE A 48 1.05 -1.37 -3.26
N VAL A 49 0.36 -1.59 -2.15
CA VAL A 49 0.72 -0.98 -0.88
C VAL A 49 0.90 -2.05 0.20
N GLU A 50 2.07 -2.06 0.83
CA GLU A 50 2.35 -2.87 2.00
C GLU A 50 2.19 -1.97 3.22
N LEU A 51 1.32 -2.36 4.13
CA LEU A 51 1.06 -1.58 5.35
C LEU A 51 1.80 -2.19 6.52
N LYS A 52 2.50 -1.36 7.26
CA LYS A 52 3.22 -1.78 8.47
C LYS A 52 3.01 -0.75 9.56
N ARG A 53 2.98 -1.22 10.81
CA ARG A 53 2.92 -0.30 11.94
C ARG A 53 4.33 0.26 12.19
N PRO A 54 4.44 1.54 12.55
CA PRO A 54 5.74 2.18 12.74
C PRO A 54 6.60 1.49 13.79
N LYS A 55 5.97 1.02 14.87
CA LYS A 55 6.68 0.39 15.99
C LYS A 55 6.40 -1.10 15.99
N GLY A 56 7.44 -1.90 15.91
CA GLY A 56 7.35 -3.36 15.94
C GLY A 56 7.00 -4.01 14.62
N GLY A 57 6.79 -3.23 13.57
CA GLY A 57 6.58 -3.78 12.25
C GLY A 57 7.90 -4.26 11.64
N THR A 58 7.85 -5.34 10.87
CA THR A 58 9.02 -5.85 10.13
C THR A 58 8.58 -6.35 8.76
N LEU A 59 9.52 -6.37 7.84
CA LEU A 59 9.29 -6.95 6.51
C LEU A 59 9.95 -8.31 6.42
N ALA A 60 9.15 -9.33 6.11
CA ALA A 60 9.67 -10.67 5.85
C ALA A 60 10.37 -10.70 4.49
N ALA A 61 11.23 -11.70 4.31
CA ALA A 61 12.00 -11.84 3.07
C ALA A 61 11.09 -11.91 1.83
N ARG A 62 9.96 -12.61 1.93
CA ARG A 62 9.02 -12.72 0.80
C ARG A 62 8.34 -11.41 0.48
N GLN A 63 8.07 -10.58 1.49
CA GLN A 63 7.50 -9.26 1.28
C GLN A 63 8.50 -8.35 0.56
N LYS A 64 9.77 -8.44 0.92
CA LYS A 64 10.83 -7.69 0.23
C LYS A 64 10.98 -8.15 -1.22
N TYR A 65 10.89 -9.46 -1.45
CA TYR A 65 10.96 -10.02 -2.80
C TYR A 65 9.83 -9.45 -3.68
N TRP A 66 8.59 -9.49 -3.18
CA TRP A 66 7.45 -9.00 -3.94
C TRP A 66 7.54 -7.51 -4.25
N GLY A 67 7.97 -6.70 -3.27
CA GLY A 67 8.15 -5.27 -3.48
C GLY A 67 9.15 -4.99 -4.58
N ARG A 68 10.31 -5.66 -4.51
CA ARG A 68 11.35 -5.50 -5.52
C ARG A 68 10.86 -5.97 -6.89
N LYS A 69 10.16 -7.11 -6.94
CA LYS A 69 9.68 -7.66 -8.20
C LYS A 69 8.66 -6.76 -8.89
N LEU A 70 7.74 -6.19 -8.11
CA LEU A 70 6.75 -5.28 -8.65
C LEU A 70 7.40 -4.00 -9.20
N LEU A 71 8.37 -3.45 -8.49
CA LEU A 71 9.11 -2.29 -8.97
C LEU A 71 9.88 -2.60 -10.25
N GLU A 72 10.52 -3.77 -10.32
CA GLU A 72 11.25 -4.18 -11.51
C GLU A 72 10.33 -4.29 -12.73
N MET A 73 9.07 -4.68 -12.53
CA MET A 73 8.10 -4.78 -13.61
C MET A 73 7.46 -3.43 -13.97
N GLY A 74 7.81 -2.37 -13.26
CA GLY A 74 7.32 -1.03 -13.58
C GLY A 74 6.04 -0.64 -12.86
N PHE A 75 5.60 -1.39 -11.86
CA PHE A 75 4.42 -1.03 -11.08
C PHE A 75 4.78 -0.08 -9.95
N GLU A 76 3.79 0.73 -9.52
CA GLU A 76 3.91 1.49 -8.28
C GLU A 76 3.83 0.53 -7.10
N TYR A 77 4.84 0.55 -6.25
CA TYR A 77 4.85 -0.23 -5.02
C TYR A 77 5.31 0.68 -3.88
N TRP A 78 4.55 0.68 -2.80
CA TRP A 78 4.81 1.54 -1.65
C TRP A 78 4.74 0.74 -0.35
N GLN A 79 5.65 1.05 0.55
CA GLN A 79 5.56 0.61 1.95
C GLN A 79 5.10 1.82 2.74
N VAL A 80 4.03 1.68 3.48
CA VAL A 80 3.48 2.76 4.29
C VAL A 80 3.53 2.36 5.75
N TRP A 81 4.42 2.99 6.50
CA TRP A 81 4.65 2.74 7.91
C TRP A 81 4.08 3.84 8.81
N THR A 82 3.90 5.05 8.28
CA THR A 82 3.50 6.22 9.04
C THR A 82 2.44 7.01 8.28
N PHE A 83 1.74 7.91 8.99
CA PHE A 83 0.81 8.80 8.34
C PHE A 83 1.51 9.79 7.41
N GLU A 84 2.75 10.16 7.72
CA GLU A 84 3.56 11.02 6.86
C GLU A 84 3.84 10.34 5.52
N GLU A 85 4.16 9.06 5.55
CA GLU A 85 4.37 8.28 4.33
C GLU A 85 3.08 8.09 3.56
N LEU A 86 1.95 7.94 4.26
CA LEU A 86 0.65 7.87 3.60
C LEU A 86 0.33 9.18 2.89
N LYS A 87 0.66 10.32 3.52
CA LYS A 87 0.46 11.62 2.89
C LYS A 87 1.31 11.76 1.63
N LEU A 88 2.54 11.29 1.68
CA LEU A 88 3.41 11.30 0.50
C LEU A 88 2.82 10.44 -0.62
N PHE A 89 2.32 9.25 -0.28
CA PHE A 89 1.65 8.38 -1.23
C PHE A 89 0.45 9.09 -1.87
N GLU A 90 -0.34 9.78 -1.05
CA GLU A 90 -1.49 10.54 -1.51
C GLU A 90 -1.07 11.60 -2.55
N GLU A 91 -0.05 12.37 -2.22
CA GLU A 91 0.43 13.45 -3.09
C GLU A 91 1.01 12.92 -4.41
N VAL A 92 1.76 11.84 -4.34
CA VAL A 92 2.49 11.31 -5.51
C VAL A 92 1.60 10.43 -6.38
N VAL A 93 0.78 9.59 -5.77
CA VAL A 93 0.01 8.57 -6.51
C VAL A 93 -1.44 8.98 -6.71
N LEU A 94 -2.10 9.48 -5.67
CA LEU A 94 -3.53 9.73 -5.71
C LEU A 94 -3.89 11.07 -6.32
N ASP A 95 -3.06 12.08 -6.09
CA ASP A 95 -3.33 13.46 -6.52
C ASP A 95 -2.60 13.86 -7.80
N GLU A 96 -2.03 12.91 -8.48
CA GLU A 96 -1.31 13.19 -9.70
C GLU A 96 -2.23 13.49 -10.89
#